data_5310c7b43ddff4c9252fe87c13af2036
#
_entry.id   5310c7b43ddff4c9252fe87c13af2036
#
_cell.length_a   1.000
_cell.length_b   1.000
_cell.length_c   1.000
_cell.angle_alpha   90.00
_cell.angle_beta   90.00
_cell.angle_gamma   90.00
#
_symmetry.space_group_name_H-M   'P 1'
#
loop_
_entity.id
_entity.type
_entity.pdbx_description
1 polymer ?
#
loop_
_entity_poly.entity_id
_entity_poly.type
_entity_poly.pdbx_seq_one_letter_code
_entity_poly.pdbx_strand_id
1 'polypeptide(L)'
;LKLLLPKSTNQTSDKPVTVVSIDKNYTFYLNEKVIPFSMLERRLVEELRELEDPCISLQADKSVPLEQIVKVMNIAKDHNYRLILSTEPE
;
A
#
# COMPACT_ATOMS: atom_id res chain seq x y z
N LEU A 1 -10.05 2.94 -11.01
CA LEU A 1 -9.66 3.15 -11.30
C LEU A 1 -8.70 2.76 -12.15
N LYS A 2 -8.64 2.31 -12.67
CA LYS A 2 -7.95 1.81 -13.37
C LYS A 2 -7.40 2.39 -14.29
N LEU A 3 -7.57 3.08 -14.44
CA LEU A 3 -7.22 3.63 -15.18
C LEU A 3 -6.04 3.90 -15.35
N LEU A 4 -5.91 4.01 -15.08
CA LEU A 4 -5.00 4.20 -15.21
C LEU A 4 -4.09 3.74 -15.55
N LEU A 5 -4.26 3.49 -15.65
CA LEU A 5 -3.50 3.11 -15.79
C LEU A 5 -2.80 2.75 -16.55
N PRO A 6 -2.90 2.76 -17.10
CA PRO A 6 -2.37 2.22 -17.71
C PRO A 6 -1.17 2.36 -18.19
N LYS A 7 -1.25 2.72 -18.40
CA LYS A 7 -0.41 2.85 -18.85
C LYS A 7 0.58 3.17 -18.53
N SER A 8 0.20 3.44 -18.36
CA SER A 8 1.07 3.70 -18.15
C SER A 8 1.96 3.46 -17.94
N THR A 9 1.91 3.42 -18.01
CA THR A 9 2.65 3.06 -17.93
C THR A 9 3.67 2.82 -17.89
N ASN A 10 3.78 2.80 -18.07
CA ASN A 10 4.71 2.30 -18.18
C ASN A 10 5.80 2.79 -17.81
N GLN A 11 5.90 3.43 -17.71
CA GLN A 11 6.78 3.94 -17.41
C GLN A 11 7.09 4.20 -16.35
N THR A 12 6.67 4.27 -15.90
CA THR A 12 6.80 4.47 -14.85
C THR A 12 7.55 3.63 -14.14
N SER A 13 7.81 2.84 -14.47
CA SER A 13 8.48 1.85 -13.85
C SER A 13 9.71 2.24 -13.17
N ASP A 14 10.14 3.39 -13.32
CA ASP A 14 11.30 3.84 -12.68
C ASP A 14 11.14 4.03 -11.23
N LYS A 15 9.93 4.22 -10.75
CA LYS A 15 9.74 4.54 -9.36
C LYS A 15 9.25 3.31 -8.62
N PRO A 16 10.03 2.83 -7.68
CA PRO A 16 9.58 1.65 -6.93
C PRO A 16 8.33 1.98 -6.13
N VAL A 17 7.46 1.00 -6.06
CA VAL A 17 6.24 1.13 -5.31
C VAL A 17 6.21 0.03 -4.28
N THR A 18 5.90 0.38 -3.05
CA THR A 18 5.78 -0.59 -1.99
C THR A 18 4.32 -1.00 -1.88
N VAL A 19 4.05 -2.28 -1.92
CA VAL A 19 2.70 -2.79 -1.91
C VAL A 19 2.33 -3.27 -0.52
N VAL A 20 1.21 -2.77 0.00
CA VAL A 20 0.64 -3.26 1.25
C VAL A 20 -0.69 -3.87 0.89
N SER A 21 -0.91 -5.09 1.33
CA SER A 21 -2.16 -5.78 1.02
C SER A 21 -2.86 -6.20 2.30
N ILE A 22 -4.17 -6.23 2.27
CA ILE A 22 -4.98 -6.72 3.38
C ILE A 22 -5.96 -7.74 2.82
N ASP A 23 -5.88 -8.97 3.28
CA ASP A 23 -6.78 -9.97 2.76
C ASP A 23 -8.07 -10.03 3.58
N LYS A 24 -8.97 -10.90 3.18
CA LYS A 24 -10.30 -10.95 3.80
C LYS A 24 -10.22 -11.39 5.26
N ASN A 25 -9.12 -11.94 5.69
CA ASN A 25 -8.93 -12.33 7.08
C ASN A 25 -8.21 -11.26 7.87
N TYR A 26 -8.07 -10.07 7.27
CA TYR A 26 -7.43 -8.92 7.91
C TYR A 26 -5.94 -9.16 8.14
N THR A 27 -5.36 -10.05 7.35
CA THR A 27 -3.93 -10.27 7.40
C THR A 27 -3.25 -9.23 6.53
N PHE A 28 -2.22 -8.60 7.07
CA PHE A 28 -1.48 -7.58 6.34
C PHE A 28 -0.27 -8.22 5.68
N TYR A 29 0.03 -7.75 4.49
CA TYR A 29 1.18 -8.21 3.73
C TYR A 29 1.98 -7.00 3.29
N LEU A 30 3.28 -7.11 3.36
CA LEU A 30 4.17 -6.09 2.83
C LEU A 30 4.98 -6.75 1.72
N ASN A 31 4.72 -6.33 0.48
CA ASN A 31 5.38 -6.91 -0.69
C ASN A 31 5.25 -8.41 -0.68
N GLU A 32 4.01 -8.87 -0.41
CA GLU A 32 3.66 -10.28 -0.48
C GLU A 32 4.14 -11.13 0.68
N LYS A 33 4.69 -10.49 1.70
CA LYS A 33 5.08 -11.23 2.89
C LYS A 33 4.20 -10.83 4.04
N VAL A 34 3.73 -11.81 4.80
CA VAL A 34 2.87 -11.55 5.95
C VAL A 34 3.64 -10.71 6.95
N ILE A 35 2.96 -9.70 7.48
CA ILE A 35 3.57 -8.83 8.47
C ILE A 35 2.50 -8.45 9.49
N PRO A 36 2.79 -8.55 10.79
CA PRO A 36 1.85 -8.06 11.79
C PRO A 36 1.67 -6.56 11.67
N PHE A 37 0.45 -6.09 11.93
CA PHE A 37 0.23 -4.66 11.81
C PHE A 37 1.16 -3.88 12.73
N SER A 38 1.47 -4.44 13.89
CA SER A 38 2.34 -3.73 14.83
C SER A 38 3.74 -3.49 14.30
N MET A 39 4.14 -4.23 13.27
CA MET A 39 5.44 -4.05 12.66
C MET A 39 5.37 -3.30 11.35
N LEU A 40 4.16 -3.05 10.86
CA LEU A 40 4.02 -2.52 9.51
C LEU A 40 4.62 -1.13 9.37
N GLU A 41 4.35 -0.26 10.31
CA GLU A 41 4.84 1.10 10.20
C GLU A 41 6.36 1.14 10.19
N ARG A 42 6.97 0.37 11.09
CA ARG A 42 8.43 0.33 11.14
C ARG A 42 9.03 -0.16 9.83
N ARG A 43 8.45 -1.22 9.30
CA ARG A 43 9.00 -1.77 8.06
C ARG A 43 8.78 -0.83 6.89
N LEU A 44 7.66 -0.12 6.88
CA LEU A 44 7.43 0.85 5.82
C LEU A 44 8.45 1.98 5.90
N VAL A 45 8.74 2.45 7.10
CA VAL A 45 9.72 3.51 7.23
C VAL A 45 11.06 3.03 6.70
N GLU A 46 11.44 1.79 7.00
CA GLU A 46 12.70 1.26 6.52
C GLU A 46 12.71 1.13 5.01
N GLU A 47 11.61 0.61 4.45
CA GLU A 47 11.55 0.39 3.01
C GLU A 47 11.55 1.69 2.23
N LEU A 48 10.94 2.72 2.77
CA LEU A 48 10.74 3.94 2.02
C LEU A 48 11.72 5.05 2.38
N ARG A 49 12.63 4.76 3.29
CA ARG A 49 13.48 5.78 3.85
C ARG A 49 14.27 6.57 2.81
N GLU A 50 14.79 5.90 1.82
CA GLU A 50 15.67 6.56 0.88
C GLU A 50 15.03 6.90 -0.43
N LEU A 51 13.72 6.77 -0.52
CA LEU A 51 13.03 7.09 -1.76
C LEU A 51 12.66 8.55 -1.76
N GLU A 52 12.82 9.20 -2.90
CA GLU A 52 12.48 10.59 -3.00
C GLU A 52 10.98 10.82 -3.01
N ASP A 53 10.25 9.88 -3.57
CA ASP A 53 8.81 10.04 -3.70
C ASP A 53 8.16 8.75 -3.24
N PRO A 54 8.19 8.50 -1.92
CA PRO A 54 7.67 7.23 -1.42
C PRO A 54 6.19 7.09 -1.70
N CYS A 55 5.83 5.94 -2.21
CA CYS A 55 4.47 5.67 -2.59
C CYS A 55 4.08 4.27 -2.13
N ILE A 56 2.92 4.18 -1.49
CA ILE A 56 2.36 2.91 -1.06
C ILE A 56 1.19 2.57 -1.96
N SER A 57 1.19 1.37 -2.50
CA SER A 57 0.04 0.86 -3.22
C SER A 57 -0.70 -0.04 -2.25
N LEU A 58 -1.84 0.40 -1.78
CA LEU A 58 -2.63 -0.36 -0.81
C LEU A 58 -3.69 -1.14 -1.56
N GLN A 59 -3.63 -2.44 -1.43
CA GLN A 59 -4.59 -3.32 -2.07
C GLN A 59 -5.36 -4.05 -0.99
N ALA A 60 -6.67 -3.99 -1.04
CA ALA A 60 -7.48 -4.60 0.00
C ALA A 60 -8.59 -5.40 -0.65
N ASP A 61 -8.87 -6.57 -0.05
CA ASP A 61 -10.03 -7.32 -0.47
C ASP A 61 -11.27 -6.48 -0.24
N LYS A 62 -12.26 -6.61 -1.09
CA LYS A 62 -13.44 -5.76 -1.01
C LYS A 62 -14.20 -5.94 0.30
N SER A 63 -14.00 -7.06 0.99
CA SER A 63 -14.68 -7.30 2.25
C SER A 63 -13.99 -6.65 3.43
N VAL A 64 -12.83 -6.03 3.23
CA VAL A 64 -12.08 -5.43 4.32
C VAL A 64 -12.77 -4.14 4.75
N PRO A 65 -13.08 -4.00 6.05
CA PRO A 65 -13.74 -2.78 6.52
C PRO A 65 -12.85 -1.57 6.35
N LEU A 66 -13.48 -0.44 6.18
CA LEU A 66 -12.76 0.81 6.00
C LEU A 66 -11.80 1.09 7.14
N GLU A 67 -12.17 0.70 8.34
CA GLU A 67 -11.31 1.02 9.48
C GLU A 67 -9.94 0.37 9.37
N GLN A 68 -9.84 -0.78 8.72
CA GLN A 68 -8.53 -1.39 8.51
C GLN A 68 -7.73 -0.59 7.49
N ILE A 69 -8.41 -0.09 6.48
CA ILE A 69 -7.75 0.71 5.44
C ILE A 69 -7.26 2.01 6.04
N VAL A 70 -8.08 2.62 6.91
CA VAL A 70 -7.70 3.89 7.53
C VAL A 70 -6.44 3.75 8.36
N LYS A 71 -6.23 2.60 8.98
CA LYS A 71 -4.99 2.41 9.75
C LYS A 71 -3.77 2.61 8.88
N VAL A 72 -3.79 2.07 7.68
CA VAL A 72 -2.66 2.21 6.78
C VAL A 72 -2.59 3.64 6.25
N MET A 73 -3.74 4.22 5.96
CA MET A 73 -3.75 5.58 5.48
C MET A 73 -3.17 6.54 6.50
N ASN A 74 -3.41 6.29 7.78
CA ASN A 74 -2.85 7.15 8.82
C ASN A 74 -1.33 7.04 8.86
N ILE A 75 -0.79 5.84 8.64
CA ILE A 75 0.65 5.69 8.59
C ILE A 75 1.21 6.52 7.43
N ALA A 76 0.57 6.42 6.28
CA ALA A 76 1.05 7.16 5.12
C ALA A 76 0.96 8.67 5.37
N LYS A 77 -0.11 9.10 6.00
CA LYS A 77 -0.28 10.51 6.28
C LYS A 77 0.78 11.02 7.25
N ASP A 78 1.04 10.25 8.28
CA ASP A 78 1.98 10.67 9.31
C ASP A 78 3.39 10.82 8.77
N HIS A 79 3.71 10.07 7.73
CA HIS A 79 5.05 10.11 7.17
C HIS A 79 5.09 10.79 5.80
N ASN A 80 3.97 11.37 5.38
CA ASN A 80 3.88 12.06 4.09
C ASN A 80 4.17 11.15 2.91
N TYR A 81 3.76 9.92 3.02
CA TYR A 81 3.86 9.00 1.89
C TYR A 81 2.66 9.17 0.99
N ARG A 82 2.87 9.04 -0.31
CA ARG A 82 1.78 9.00 -1.25
C ARG A 82 1.10 7.65 -1.15
N LEU A 83 -0.19 7.60 -1.31
CA LEU A 83 -0.90 6.33 -1.19
C LEU A 83 -1.92 6.19 -2.31
N ILE A 84 -1.91 5.05 -2.94
CA ILE A 84 -2.86 4.70 -3.96
C ILE A 84 -3.65 3.50 -3.45
N LEU A 85 -4.96 3.61 -3.46
CA LEU A 85 -5.81 2.53 -2.97
C LEU A 85 -6.47 1.83 -4.13
N SER A 86 -6.42 0.50 -4.12
CA SER A 86 -7.22 -0.27 -5.05
C SER A 86 -7.85 -1.43 -4.32
N THR A 87 -9.05 -1.80 -4.73
CA THR A 87 -9.73 -2.93 -4.14
C THR A 87 -9.91 -3.99 -5.20
N GLU A 88 -9.88 -5.24 -4.77
CA GLU A 88 -10.09 -6.32 -5.69
C GLU A 88 -11.53 -6.35 -6.12
N PRO A 89 -11.75 -6.39 -7.40
CA PRO A 89 -13.12 -6.41 -7.85
C PRO A 89 -13.79 -7.71 -7.57
N GLU A 90 -13.15 -8.68 -7.34
CA GLU A 90 -13.82 -9.84 -7.14
C GLU A 90 -13.33 -10.72 -6.85
#